data_9ff1d7d287e089e9553ac3a5c1156973
#
_entry.id   9ff1d7d287e089e9553ac3a5c1156973
#
_cell.length_a   1.000
_cell.length_b   1.000
_cell.length_c   1.000
_cell.angle_alpha   90.00
_cell.angle_beta   90.00
_cell.angle_gamma   90.00
#
_symmetry.space_group_name_H-M   'P 1'
#
loop_
_entity.id
_entity.type
_entity.pdbx_description
1 polymer ?
#
loop_
_entity_poly.entity_id
_entity_poly.type
_entity_poly.pdbx_seq_one_letter_code
_entity_poly.pdbx_strand_id
1 'polypeptide(L)'
;MLRSTITENGAVRGVVGTNARITVYKGIPYAAPPVGKNRWRAPQPVENWEGVRVCDHFGPICYQKTPGKDPNAFYSKEWHVDPEILNSEDGLYLNIWTPANRPGERLPVMAWIHGGGMQE
;
A
#
# COMPACT_ATOMS: atom_id res chain seq x y z
N MET A 1 7.42 16.35 -12.65
CA MET A 1 7.06 15.15 -11.91
C MET A 1 5.62 15.23 -11.42
N LEU A 2 4.85 14.21 -11.70
CA LEU A 2 3.43 14.14 -11.31
C LEU A 2 3.32 13.74 -9.84
N ARG A 3 2.97 14.66 -8.96
CA ARG A 3 2.78 14.39 -7.54
C ARG A 3 1.33 14.23 -7.10
N SER A 4 0.41 14.67 -7.94
CA SER A 4 -1.01 14.51 -7.70
C SER A 4 -1.67 14.00 -8.96
N THR A 5 -2.63 13.11 -8.81
CA THR A 5 -3.42 12.57 -9.91
C THR A 5 -4.82 12.22 -9.42
N ILE A 6 -5.72 12.00 -10.36
CA ILE A 6 -7.09 11.58 -10.07
C ILE A 6 -7.20 10.09 -10.41
N THR A 7 -7.68 9.32 -9.46
CA THR A 7 -8.05 7.92 -9.63
C THR A 7 -9.56 7.80 -9.83
N GLU A 8 -10.03 6.60 -10.12
CA GLU A 8 -11.46 6.31 -10.21
C GLU A 8 -12.24 6.71 -8.93
N ASN A 9 -11.60 6.63 -7.77
CA ASN A 9 -12.25 6.87 -6.48
C ASN A 9 -12.01 8.25 -5.89
N GLY A 10 -11.08 9.02 -6.44
CA GLY A 10 -10.76 10.36 -5.95
C GLY A 10 -9.33 10.79 -6.22
N ALA A 11 -8.99 12.00 -5.83
CA ALA A 11 -7.65 12.53 -6.00
C ALA A 11 -6.67 11.98 -4.97
N VAL A 12 -5.44 11.72 -5.41
CA VAL A 12 -4.34 11.26 -4.56
C VAL A 12 -3.11 12.15 -4.73
N ARG A 13 -2.34 12.30 -3.66
CA ARG A 13 -1.05 12.98 -3.67
C ARG A 13 0.01 12.09 -3.07
N GLY A 14 1.06 11.83 -3.84
CA GLY A 14 2.24 11.08 -3.42
C GLY A 14 3.35 11.99 -2.88
N VAL A 15 4.43 11.35 -2.47
CA VAL A 15 5.64 11.98 -1.94
C VAL A 15 6.84 11.70 -2.84
N VAL A 16 7.92 12.42 -2.61
CA VAL A 16 9.19 12.17 -3.30
C VAL A 16 9.75 10.84 -2.82
N GLY A 17 10.16 9.99 -3.74
CA GLY A 17 10.91 8.78 -3.42
C GLY A 17 12.36 9.08 -3.01
N THR A 18 13.10 8.03 -2.65
CA THR A 18 14.55 8.12 -2.39
C THR A 18 15.30 8.67 -3.61
N ASN A 19 14.85 8.31 -4.81
CA ASN A 19 15.27 8.98 -6.03
C ASN A 19 14.28 10.11 -6.31
N ALA A 20 14.78 11.34 -6.41
CA ALA A 20 13.97 12.54 -6.63
C ALA A 20 13.17 12.55 -7.95
N ARG A 21 13.50 11.66 -8.89
CA ARG A 21 12.75 11.47 -10.14
C ARG A 21 11.55 10.52 -9.99
N ILE A 22 11.37 9.91 -8.83
CA ILE A 22 10.29 8.97 -8.56
C ILE A 22 9.29 9.61 -7.61
N THR A 23 8.03 9.55 -7.95
CA THR A 23 6.94 9.81 -7.00
C THR A 23 6.47 8.49 -6.42
N VAL A 24 6.26 8.47 -5.11
CA VAL A 24 5.77 7.31 -4.39
C VAL A 24 4.39 7.63 -3.83
N TYR A 25 3.45 6.75 -4.12
CA TYR A 25 2.12 6.75 -3.51
C TYR A 25 2.01 5.53 -2.62
N LYS A 26 1.86 5.73 -1.33
CA LYS A 26 1.75 4.66 -0.33
C LYS A 26 0.33 4.58 0.21
N GLY A 27 -0.15 3.36 0.42
CA GLY A 27 -1.43 3.14 1.09
C GLY A 27 -2.65 3.55 0.25
N ILE A 28 -2.65 3.25 -1.05
CA ILE A 28 -3.83 3.44 -1.89
C ILE A 28 -4.76 2.23 -1.68
N PRO A 29 -6.01 2.42 -1.22
CA PRO A 29 -6.95 1.32 -1.10
C PRO A 29 -7.38 0.83 -2.48
N TYR A 30 -7.42 -0.49 -2.67
CA TYR A 30 -7.92 -1.09 -3.92
C TYR A 30 -9.23 -1.86 -3.74
N ALA A 31 -9.69 -2.01 -2.51
CA ALA A 31 -11.01 -2.53 -2.17
C ALA A 31 -11.48 -1.93 -0.85
N ALA A 32 -12.78 -2.02 -0.58
CA ALA A 32 -13.34 -1.64 0.72
C ALA A 32 -12.75 -2.52 1.83
N PRO A 33 -12.60 -2.00 3.06
CA PRO A 33 -12.10 -2.80 4.17
C PRO A 33 -12.88 -4.12 4.33
N PRO A 34 -12.20 -5.28 4.39
CA PRO A 34 -12.84 -6.59 4.53
C PRO A 34 -13.19 -6.88 5.98
N VAL A 35 -13.86 -5.94 6.63
CA VAL A 35 -14.21 -5.97 8.04
C VAL A 35 -15.72 -6.08 8.25
N GLY A 36 -16.15 -6.52 9.42
CA GLY A 36 -17.56 -6.63 9.77
C GLY A 36 -18.34 -7.48 8.78
N LYS A 37 -19.36 -6.91 8.16
CA LYS A 37 -20.20 -7.60 7.16
C LYS A 37 -19.45 -8.04 5.89
N ASN A 38 -18.29 -7.45 5.62
CA ASN A 38 -17.47 -7.76 4.44
C ASN A 38 -16.44 -8.86 4.70
N ARG A 39 -16.26 -9.29 5.95
CA ARG A 39 -15.34 -10.37 6.31
C ARG A 39 -15.74 -11.67 5.60
N TRP A 40 -14.77 -12.35 4.99
CA TRP A 40 -14.96 -13.59 4.22
C TRP A 40 -15.89 -13.47 3.00
N ARG A 41 -16.14 -12.25 2.55
CA ARG A 41 -16.88 -11.99 1.33
C ARG A 41 -15.96 -11.62 0.18
N ALA A 42 -16.50 -11.68 -1.03
CA ALA A 42 -15.81 -11.14 -2.20
C ALA A 42 -15.49 -9.64 -1.98
N PRO A 43 -14.33 -9.15 -2.48
CA PRO A 43 -13.95 -7.76 -2.36
C PRO A 43 -15.05 -6.83 -2.86
N GLN A 44 -15.31 -5.77 -2.09
CA GLN A 44 -16.27 -4.74 -2.44
C GLN A 44 -15.54 -3.51 -2.99
N PRO A 45 -16.18 -2.73 -3.87
CA PRO A 45 -15.59 -1.50 -4.40
C PRO A 45 -15.18 -0.54 -3.29
N VAL A 46 -14.09 0.19 -3.53
CA VAL A 46 -13.65 1.28 -2.68
C VAL A 46 -14.69 2.39 -2.69
N GLU A 47 -14.99 2.96 -1.53
CA GLU A 47 -15.82 4.16 -1.45
C GLU A 47 -15.05 5.37 -2.00
N ASN A 48 -15.75 6.19 -2.79
CA ASN A 48 -15.18 7.42 -3.29
C ASN A 48 -14.94 8.41 -2.14
N TRP A 49 -13.85 9.18 -2.25
CA TRP A 49 -13.56 10.24 -1.28
C TRP A 49 -13.53 11.60 -1.92
N GLU A 50 -13.84 12.60 -1.12
CA GLU A 50 -13.71 14.01 -1.50
C GLU A 50 -12.34 14.56 -1.09
N GLY A 51 -11.90 15.63 -1.77
CA GLY A 51 -10.60 16.22 -1.51
C GLY A 51 -9.43 15.38 -2.02
N VAL A 52 -8.27 15.57 -1.44
CA VAL A 52 -7.03 14.90 -1.85
C VAL A 52 -6.54 13.97 -0.75
N ARG A 53 -6.51 12.67 -1.05
CA ARG A 53 -5.90 11.67 -0.16
C ARG A 53 -4.38 11.77 -0.23
N VAL A 54 -3.75 12.04 0.90
CA VAL A 54 -2.28 12.06 0.99
C VAL A 54 -1.80 10.62 1.18
N CYS A 55 -0.98 10.16 0.21
CA CYS A 55 -0.46 8.79 0.16
C CYS A 55 1.03 8.78 0.52
N ASP A 56 1.35 9.11 1.77
CA ASP A 56 2.70 9.31 2.30
C ASP A 56 3.15 8.19 3.25
N HIS A 57 2.26 7.33 3.70
CA HIS A 57 2.56 6.22 4.60
C HIS A 57 1.94 4.91 4.11
N PHE A 58 2.57 3.80 4.45
CA PHE A 58 2.06 2.47 4.16
C PHE A 58 0.78 2.20 4.95
N GLY A 59 -0.14 1.46 4.35
CA GLY A 59 -1.31 0.94 5.06
C GLY A 59 -0.91 -0.12 6.09
N PRO A 60 -1.86 -0.52 6.96
CA PRO A 60 -1.66 -1.64 7.88
C PRO A 60 -1.37 -2.93 7.12
N ILE A 61 -0.69 -3.85 7.78
CA ILE A 61 -0.52 -5.23 7.30
C ILE A 61 -1.60 -6.13 7.88
N CYS A 62 -1.96 -7.18 7.15
CA CYS A 62 -2.86 -8.21 7.65
C CYS A 62 -2.28 -8.88 8.89
N TYR A 63 -3.14 -9.42 9.76
CA TYR A 63 -2.71 -10.16 10.95
C TYR A 63 -1.80 -11.31 10.57
N GLN A 64 -0.57 -11.26 11.05
CA GLN A 64 0.48 -12.21 10.76
C GLN A 64 1.55 -12.17 11.84
N LYS A 65 2.42 -13.18 11.87
CA LYS A 65 3.66 -13.09 12.66
C LYS A 65 4.55 -12.02 12.03
N THR A 66 4.91 -11.02 12.81
CA THR A 66 5.73 -9.91 12.31
C THR A 66 7.21 -10.24 12.51
N PRO A 67 7.98 -10.43 11.43
CA PRO A 67 9.42 -10.60 11.53
C PRO A 67 10.06 -9.40 12.26
N GLY A 68 11.08 -9.66 13.08
CA GLY A 68 11.79 -8.62 13.82
C GLY A 68 11.29 -8.38 15.24
N LYS A 69 10.07 -8.83 15.61
CA LYS A 69 9.56 -8.72 16.99
C LYS A 69 10.11 -9.80 17.92
N ASP A 70 10.58 -10.94 17.38
CA ASP A 70 11.27 -11.97 18.17
C ASP A 70 12.77 -11.90 17.85
N PRO A 71 13.60 -11.39 18.78
CA PRO A 71 15.04 -11.26 18.54
C PRO A 71 15.76 -12.60 18.38
N ASN A 72 15.13 -13.71 18.76
CA ASN A 72 15.69 -15.05 18.64
C ASN A 72 15.29 -15.75 17.34
N ALA A 73 14.33 -15.21 16.60
CA ALA A 73 13.93 -15.80 15.34
C ALA A 73 15.02 -15.56 14.27
N PHE A 74 15.38 -16.62 13.54
CA PHE A 74 16.40 -16.57 12.49
C PHE A 74 16.15 -15.45 11.47
N TYR A 75 14.91 -15.28 11.03
CA TYR A 75 14.53 -14.27 10.05
C TYR A 75 14.44 -12.85 10.60
N SER A 76 14.40 -12.67 11.91
CA SER A 76 14.34 -11.34 12.53
C SER A 76 15.59 -10.49 12.31
N LYS A 77 16.70 -11.10 11.96
CA LYS A 77 17.98 -10.42 11.69
C LYS A 77 18.07 -9.88 10.26
N GLU A 78 17.39 -10.53 9.34
CA GLU A 78 17.49 -10.21 7.91
C GLU A 78 16.23 -9.52 7.39
N TRP A 79 15.08 -9.88 7.95
CA TRP A 79 13.77 -9.39 7.52
C TRP A 79 13.06 -8.79 8.73
N HIS A 80 13.16 -7.50 8.87
CA HIS A 80 12.42 -6.79 9.90
C HIS A 80 11.43 -5.83 9.27
N VAL A 81 10.24 -5.83 9.80
CA VAL A 81 9.20 -4.87 9.48
C VAL A 81 9.31 -3.74 10.51
N ASP A 82 8.94 -2.53 10.11
CA ASP A 82 8.82 -1.42 11.03
C ASP A 82 8.01 -1.88 12.27
N PRO A 83 8.58 -1.82 13.49
CA PRO A 83 7.90 -2.27 14.70
C PRO A 83 6.63 -1.46 15.00
N GLU A 84 6.51 -0.26 14.45
CA GLU A 84 5.34 0.59 14.59
C GLU A 84 4.21 0.27 13.60
N ILE A 85 4.45 -0.63 12.62
CA ILE A 85 3.41 -0.98 11.65
C ILE A 85 2.25 -1.70 12.34
N LEU A 86 1.04 -1.25 12.05
CA LEU A 86 -0.17 -1.80 12.63
C LEU A 86 -0.61 -3.04 11.88
N ASN A 87 -1.00 -4.08 12.63
CA ASN A 87 -1.75 -5.20 12.11
C ASN A 87 -3.24 -4.87 12.11
N SER A 88 -3.92 -5.14 11.03
CA SER A 88 -5.36 -4.88 10.89
C SER A 88 -5.99 -5.83 9.88
N GLU A 89 -7.28 -6.09 10.02
CA GLU A 89 -8.06 -6.71 8.95
C GLU A 89 -8.20 -5.79 7.73
N ASP A 90 -8.11 -4.48 7.94
CA ASP A 90 -8.10 -3.47 6.88
C ASP A 90 -6.68 -3.35 6.29
N GLY A 91 -6.31 -4.28 5.43
CA GLY A 91 -4.99 -4.37 4.82
C GLY A 91 -5.00 -4.35 3.28
N LEU A 92 -6.11 -4.02 2.63
CA LEU A 92 -6.23 -4.05 1.17
C LEU A 92 -5.73 -2.75 0.53
N TYR A 93 -4.43 -2.54 0.60
CA TYR A 93 -3.72 -1.38 0.08
C TYR A 93 -2.62 -1.78 -0.87
N LEU A 94 -2.35 -0.91 -1.83
CA LEU A 94 -1.21 -1.02 -2.74
C LEU A 94 -0.34 0.23 -2.69
N ASN A 95 0.86 0.11 -3.20
CA ASN A 95 1.81 1.21 -3.28
C ASN A 95 2.31 1.32 -4.71
N ILE A 96 2.59 2.55 -5.17
CA ILE A 96 3.02 2.82 -6.53
C ILE A 96 4.29 3.67 -6.51
N TRP A 97 5.29 3.28 -7.26
CA TRP A 97 6.49 4.05 -7.59
C TRP A 97 6.45 4.40 -9.07
N THR A 98 6.48 5.67 -9.41
CA THR A 98 6.36 6.09 -10.81
C THR A 98 7.29 7.25 -11.16
N PRO A 99 7.96 7.19 -12.33
CA PRO A 99 8.70 8.32 -12.87
C PRO A 99 7.82 9.26 -13.70
N ALA A 100 6.51 9.05 -13.78
CA ALA A 100 5.61 9.83 -14.62
C ALA A 100 5.69 11.34 -14.31
N ASN A 101 5.67 12.15 -15.36
CA ASN A 101 5.73 13.60 -15.28
C ASN A 101 4.37 14.26 -15.49
N ARG A 102 3.44 13.56 -16.11
CA ARG A 102 2.10 14.06 -16.46
C ARG A 102 1.06 12.95 -16.43
N PRO A 103 -0.22 13.27 -16.23
CA PRO A 103 -1.30 12.32 -16.39
C PRO A 103 -1.35 11.76 -17.82
N GLY A 104 -1.78 10.50 -17.95
CA GLY A 104 -1.93 9.86 -19.26
C GLY A 104 -0.62 9.41 -19.93
N GLU A 105 0.52 9.55 -19.27
CA GLU A 105 1.78 8.98 -19.71
C GLU A 105 1.73 7.46 -19.55
N ARG A 106 1.55 6.77 -20.68
CA ARG A 106 1.36 5.30 -20.70
C ARG A 106 2.68 4.57 -20.56
N LEU A 107 3.20 4.52 -19.35
CA LEU A 107 4.42 3.80 -19.03
C LEU A 107 4.14 2.30 -18.85
N PRO A 108 5.10 1.42 -19.14
CA PRO A 108 5.00 0.01 -18.77
C PRO A 108 4.77 -0.14 -17.26
N VAL A 109 3.94 -1.10 -16.88
CA VAL A 109 3.61 -1.37 -15.48
C VAL A 109 4.17 -2.72 -15.08
N MET A 110 4.90 -2.76 -13.98
CA MET A 110 5.34 -3.98 -13.33
C MET A 110 4.58 -4.12 -12.02
N ALA A 111 3.79 -5.19 -11.89
CA ALA A 111 3.09 -5.51 -10.66
C ALA A 111 3.90 -6.54 -9.87
N TRP A 112 4.16 -6.23 -8.61
CA TRP A 112 4.80 -7.13 -7.67
C TRP A 112 3.79 -7.65 -6.66
N ILE A 113 3.70 -8.97 -6.54
CA ILE A 113 2.93 -9.66 -5.52
C ILE A 113 3.94 -10.38 -4.62
N HIS A 114 3.97 -10.01 -3.35
CA HIS A 114 4.93 -10.58 -2.41
C HIS A 114 4.68 -12.09 -2.16
N GLY A 115 5.73 -12.79 -1.76
CA GLY A 115 5.65 -14.16 -1.28
C GLY A 115 5.20 -14.21 0.20
N GLY A 116 5.41 -15.35 0.85
CA GLY A 116 5.11 -15.54 2.27
C GLY A 116 4.31 -16.80 2.57
N GLY A 117 4.10 -17.68 1.57
CA GLY A 117 3.40 -18.95 1.74
C GLY A 117 1.94 -18.79 2.18
N MET A 118 1.30 -17.68 1.88
CA MET A 118 -0.05 -17.30 2.33
C MET A 118 -0.17 -17.16 3.86
N GLN A 119 0.91 -16.91 4.55
CA GLN A 119 0.96 -16.69 6.02
C GLN A 119 1.44 -15.28 6.38
N GLU A 120 1.97 -14.54 5.39
CA GLU A 120 2.52 -13.18 5.53
C GLU A 120 2.02 -12.28 4.41
#